data_7d661e6ef0f096143d5896600d561f33
#
_entry.id   7d661e6ef0f096143d5896600d561f33
#
_cell.length_a   1.000
_cell.length_b   1.000
_cell.length_c   1.000
_cell.angle_alpha   90.00
_cell.angle_beta   90.00
_cell.angle_gamma   90.00
#
_symmetry.space_group_name_H-M   'P 1'
#
loop_
_entity.id
_entity.type
_entity.pdbx_description
1 polymer ?
#
loop_
_entity_poly.entity_id
_entity_poly.type
_entity_poly.pdbx_seq_one_letter_code
_entity_poly.pdbx_strand_id
1 'polypeptide(L)'
;MSTRPQTMYAIADSPVGLAAWMLDHDERSYALIARVFDGRSEGLTRDDVLDNITLFWLTTTAVSAARIYWENKFGFFAPKHVAIPAAFSAFPDEVFQAPRSWAERAYSKLVYYKEHDKGGHFAAWEQSELYSEDVRAGFRSLRSGVAKSDVNFAKAG
;
A
#
# COMPACT_ATOMS: atom_id res chain seq x y z
N MET A 1 -17.44 5.79 -6.45
CA MET A 1 -16.61 5.38 -7.61
C MET A 1 -17.02 4.03 -8.20
N SER A 2 -17.28 3.00 -7.39
CA SER A 2 -17.62 1.64 -7.90
C SER A 2 -18.96 1.54 -8.64
N THR A 3 -19.90 2.46 -8.39
CA THR A 3 -21.24 2.45 -8.98
C THR A 3 -21.65 3.77 -9.62
N ARG A 4 -21.06 4.87 -9.20
CA ARG A 4 -21.38 6.22 -9.68
C ARG A 4 -20.09 7.04 -9.86
N PRO A 5 -19.91 7.71 -10.99
CA PRO A 5 -18.67 8.44 -11.30
C PRO A 5 -18.65 9.89 -10.78
N GLN A 6 -19.63 10.35 -10.00
CA GLN A 6 -19.74 11.76 -9.61
C GLN A 6 -18.50 12.31 -8.90
N THR A 7 -17.87 11.50 -8.05
CA THR A 7 -16.63 11.89 -7.37
C THR A 7 -15.47 12.15 -8.33
N MET A 8 -15.51 11.52 -9.52
CA MET A 8 -14.45 11.65 -10.52
C MET A 8 -14.42 13.05 -11.17
N TYR A 9 -15.54 13.76 -11.18
CA TYR A 9 -15.56 15.13 -11.70
C TYR A 9 -14.69 16.05 -10.85
N ALA A 10 -14.81 15.98 -9.52
CA ALA A 10 -14.01 16.80 -8.62
C ALA A 10 -12.52 16.50 -8.74
N ILE A 11 -12.15 15.22 -8.78
CA ILE A 11 -10.72 14.80 -8.88
C ILE A 11 -10.11 15.08 -10.25
N ALA A 12 -10.93 15.22 -11.29
CA ALA A 12 -10.46 15.55 -12.63
C ALA A 12 -10.40 17.07 -12.89
N ASP A 13 -11.25 17.83 -12.21
CA ASP A 13 -11.45 19.25 -12.48
C ASP A 13 -10.54 20.16 -11.65
N SER A 14 -10.11 19.72 -10.45
CA SER A 14 -9.40 20.57 -9.52
C SER A 14 -8.32 19.84 -8.71
N PRO A 15 -7.10 20.40 -8.58
CA PRO A 15 -6.09 19.85 -7.69
C PRO A 15 -6.56 19.85 -6.22
N VAL A 16 -7.41 20.79 -5.82
CA VAL A 16 -8.02 20.82 -4.48
C VAL A 16 -9.02 19.69 -4.30
N GLY A 17 -9.84 19.42 -5.32
CA GLY A 17 -10.76 18.28 -5.30
C GLY A 17 -10.02 16.94 -5.23
N LEU A 18 -8.92 16.82 -5.97
CA LEU A 18 -8.04 15.67 -5.92
C LEU A 18 -7.39 15.53 -4.53
N ALA A 19 -6.84 16.61 -3.98
CA ALA A 19 -6.26 16.63 -2.64
C ALA A 19 -7.27 16.20 -1.57
N ALA A 20 -8.47 16.77 -1.58
CA ALA A 20 -9.52 16.40 -0.65
C ALA A 20 -9.85 14.91 -0.70
N TRP A 21 -9.88 14.32 -1.90
CA TRP A 21 -10.13 12.90 -2.05
C TRP A 21 -8.97 12.02 -1.59
N MET A 22 -7.72 12.42 -1.85
CA MET A 22 -6.54 11.63 -1.49
C MET A 22 -6.22 11.67 0.01
N LEU A 23 -6.45 12.81 0.67
CA LEU A 23 -6.04 13.04 2.05
C LEU A 23 -7.10 12.65 3.08
N ASP A 24 -8.36 12.51 2.69
CA ASP A 24 -9.46 12.10 3.55
C ASP A 24 -9.73 10.58 3.42
N HIS A 25 -8.71 9.79 3.76
CA HIS A 25 -8.81 8.32 3.67
C HIS A 25 -9.50 7.74 4.92
N ASP A 26 -9.01 8.09 6.09
CA ASP A 26 -9.51 7.68 7.41
C ASP A 26 -9.06 8.67 8.48
N GLU A 27 -9.64 8.58 9.69
CA GLU A 27 -9.37 9.51 10.79
C GLU A 27 -7.88 9.58 11.15
N ARG A 28 -7.18 8.46 11.19
CA ARG A 28 -5.75 8.40 11.57
C ARG A 28 -4.86 8.99 10.48
N SER A 29 -5.11 8.65 9.23
CA SER A 29 -4.42 9.23 8.08
C SER A 29 -4.64 10.74 8.00
N TYR A 30 -5.88 11.19 8.20
CA TYR A 30 -6.21 12.61 8.25
C TYR A 30 -5.45 13.33 9.38
N ALA A 31 -5.44 12.77 10.58
CA ALA A 31 -4.73 13.34 11.72
C ALA A 31 -3.20 13.38 11.51
N LEU A 32 -2.62 12.35 10.86
CA LEU A 32 -1.21 12.34 10.46
C LEU A 32 -0.90 13.49 9.51
N ILE A 33 -1.68 13.64 8.44
CA ILE A 33 -1.50 14.70 7.44
C ILE A 33 -1.65 16.09 8.09
N ALA A 34 -2.62 16.27 8.96
CA ALA A 34 -2.79 17.55 9.69
C ALA A 34 -1.53 17.90 10.49
N ARG A 35 -0.95 16.95 11.23
CA ARG A 35 0.30 17.18 11.97
C ARG A 35 1.49 17.50 11.05
N VAL A 36 1.58 16.85 9.88
CA VAL A 36 2.60 17.15 8.89
C VAL A 36 2.49 18.61 8.41
N PHE A 37 1.28 19.07 8.13
CA PHE A 37 1.04 20.44 7.70
C PHE A 37 1.26 21.47 8.83
N ASP A 38 1.15 21.05 10.09
CA ASP A 38 1.54 21.82 11.27
C ASP A 38 3.07 21.81 11.52
N GLY A 39 3.85 21.19 10.64
CA GLY A 39 5.32 21.18 10.70
C GLY A 39 5.91 20.10 11.61
N ARG A 40 5.14 19.09 12.01
CA ARG A 40 5.65 17.96 12.78
C ARG A 40 6.34 16.95 11.88
N SER A 41 7.41 16.33 12.37
CA SER A 41 8.09 15.24 11.66
C SER A 41 7.35 13.93 11.93
N GLU A 42 6.75 13.36 10.88
CA GLU A 42 5.93 12.14 10.94
C GLU A 42 6.41 11.06 9.94
N GLY A 43 7.68 11.12 9.52
CA GLY A 43 8.24 10.21 8.51
C GLY A 43 8.01 10.68 7.08
N LEU A 44 7.11 11.63 6.86
CA LEU A 44 6.88 12.32 5.59
C LEU A 44 6.80 13.83 5.81
N THR A 45 7.01 14.59 4.76
CA THR A 45 6.99 16.05 4.78
C THR A 45 5.76 16.59 4.06
N ARG A 46 5.48 17.89 4.28
CA ARG A 46 4.46 18.61 3.51
C ARG A 46 4.70 18.54 2.01
N ASP A 47 5.96 18.66 1.59
CA ASP A 47 6.32 18.63 0.18
C ASP A 47 6.08 17.24 -0.42
N ASP A 48 6.38 16.15 0.30
CA ASP A 48 6.04 14.79 -0.16
C ASP A 48 4.54 14.64 -0.46
N VAL A 49 3.69 15.20 0.39
CA VAL A 49 2.22 15.17 0.21
C VAL A 49 1.82 15.98 -1.02
N LEU A 50 2.35 17.20 -1.15
CA LEU A 50 2.02 18.10 -2.27
C LEU A 50 2.56 17.58 -3.60
N ASP A 51 3.75 17.01 -3.62
CA ASP A 51 4.37 16.41 -4.81
C ASP A 51 3.55 15.23 -5.32
N ASN A 52 3.05 14.38 -4.40
CA ASN A 52 2.18 13.26 -4.78
C ASN A 52 0.88 13.75 -5.45
N ILE A 53 0.21 14.75 -4.87
CA ILE A 53 -1.01 15.35 -5.44
C ILE A 53 -0.69 15.98 -6.80
N THR A 54 0.41 16.73 -6.88
CA THR A 54 0.85 17.42 -8.10
C THR A 54 1.16 16.44 -9.21
N LEU A 55 1.83 15.33 -8.91
CA LEU A 55 2.11 14.27 -9.88
C LEU A 55 0.82 13.73 -10.51
N PHE A 56 -0.15 13.34 -9.68
CA PHE A 56 -1.44 12.85 -10.18
C PHE A 56 -2.20 13.90 -10.97
N TRP A 57 -2.14 15.16 -10.54
CA TRP A 57 -2.81 16.26 -11.22
C TRP A 57 -2.19 16.57 -12.59
N LEU A 58 -0.89 16.79 -12.65
CA LEU A 58 -0.19 17.15 -13.89
C LEU A 58 -0.22 16.03 -14.94
N THR A 59 -0.22 14.78 -14.51
CA THR A 59 -0.28 13.63 -15.42
C THR A 59 -1.71 13.25 -15.80
N THR A 60 -2.72 13.90 -15.21
CA THR A 60 -4.15 13.58 -15.41
C THR A 60 -4.51 12.11 -15.08
N THR A 61 -3.74 11.47 -14.17
CA THR A 61 -3.86 10.04 -13.89
C THR A 61 -4.84 9.71 -12.76
N ALA A 62 -5.40 10.71 -12.08
CA ALA A 62 -6.35 10.48 -11.00
C ALA A 62 -7.58 9.66 -11.42
N VAL A 63 -8.14 9.95 -12.60
CA VAL A 63 -9.29 9.23 -13.14
C VAL A 63 -8.94 7.79 -13.51
N SER A 64 -7.77 7.56 -14.14
CA SER A 64 -7.32 6.22 -14.50
C SER A 64 -6.98 5.38 -13.26
N ALA A 65 -6.39 5.97 -12.23
CA ALA A 65 -6.17 5.31 -10.93
C ALA A 65 -7.49 4.90 -10.27
N ALA A 66 -8.55 5.71 -10.39
CA ALA A 66 -9.87 5.41 -9.83
C ALA A 66 -10.57 4.22 -10.52
N ARG A 67 -10.10 3.77 -11.69
CA ARG A 67 -10.66 2.59 -12.38
C ARG A 67 -10.60 1.31 -11.55
N ILE A 68 -9.64 1.18 -10.65
CA ILE A 68 -9.55 0.02 -9.75
C ILE A 68 -10.85 -0.18 -8.96
N TYR A 69 -11.52 0.87 -8.53
CA TYR A 69 -12.79 0.81 -7.80
C TYR A 69 -13.96 0.38 -8.68
N TRP A 70 -13.91 0.71 -9.95
CA TRP A 70 -14.91 0.28 -10.93
C TRP A 70 -14.72 -1.15 -11.38
N GLU A 71 -13.49 -1.54 -11.65
CA GLU A 71 -13.15 -2.85 -12.22
C GLU A 71 -13.09 -3.96 -11.17
N ASN A 72 -12.75 -3.62 -9.90
CA ASN A 72 -12.68 -4.60 -8.83
C ASN A 72 -14.09 -5.03 -8.38
N LYS A 73 -14.48 -6.24 -8.77
CA LYS A 73 -15.76 -6.86 -8.42
C LYS A 73 -15.63 -7.91 -7.30
N PHE A 74 -14.47 -8.08 -6.71
CA PHE A 74 -14.27 -9.00 -5.61
C PHE A 74 -14.91 -8.47 -4.31
N GLY A 75 -15.49 -9.39 -3.53
CA GLY A 75 -15.96 -9.07 -2.18
C GLY A 75 -14.79 -8.59 -1.33
N PHE A 76 -14.92 -7.43 -0.69
CA PHE A 76 -13.82 -6.77 0.03
C PHE A 76 -13.24 -7.68 1.13
N PHE A 77 -14.10 -8.36 1.88
CA PHE A 77 -13.71 -9.24 2.99
C PHE A 77 -13.68 -10.73 2.62
N ALA A 78 -13.91 -11.08 1.36
CA ALA A 78 -13.91 -12.47 0.95
C ALA A 78 -12.48 -13.05 0.99
N PRO A 79 -12.30 -14.30 1.47
CA PRO A 79 -11.01 -14.98 1.38
C PRO A 79 -10.53 -15.06 -0.07
N LYS A 80 -9.27 -14.72 -0.29
CA LYS A 80 -8.69 -14.68 -1.66
C LYS A 80 -7.97 -15.97 -2.03
N HIS A 81 -7.67 -16.84 -1.06
CA HIS A 81 -6.95 -18.12 -1.26
C HIS A 81 -5.68 -17.98 -2.11
N VAL A 82 -4.84 -17.00 -1.74
CA VAL A 82 -3.61 -16.72 -2.47
C VAL A 82 -2.62 -17.87 -2.28
N ALA A 83 -2.26 -18.55 -3.37
CA ALA A 83 -1.42 -19.76 -3.36
C ALA A 83 0.09 -19.48 -3.63
N ILE A 84 0.44 -18.26 -4.01
CA ILE A 84 1.84 -17.84 -4.16
C ILE A 84 2.44 -17.48 -2.80
N PRO A 85 3.78 -17.52 -2.64
CA PRO A 85 4.43 -17.02 -1.43
C PRO A 85 4.04 -15.57 -1.14
N ALA A 86 3.63 -15.30 0.09
CA ALA A 86 3.17 -13.99 0.52
C ALA A 86 3.89 -13.56 1.81
N ALA A 87 4.19 -12.27 1.90
CA ALA A 87 4.65 -11.61 3.12
C ALA A 87 3.53 -10.69 3.63
N PHE A 88 3.37 -10.59 4.93
CA PHE A 88 2.36 -9.75 5.56
C PHE A 88 2.98 -8.92 6.69
N SER A 89 2.79 -7.62 6.62
CA SER A 89 3.17 -6.66 7.67
C SER A 89 1.91 -6.01 8.21
N ALA A 90 1.68 -6.13 9.51
CA ALA A 90 0.54 -5.53 10.19
C ALA A 90 0.97 -4.24 10.89
N PHE A 91 0.33 -3.14 10.55
CA PHE A 91 0.57 -1.82 11.13
C PHE A 91 -0.60 -1.43 12.03
N PRO A 92 -0.34 -0.80 13.22
CA PRO A 92 -1.37 -0.60 14.24
C PRO A 92 -2.43 0.45 13.86
N ASP A 93 -2.08 1.38 12.98
CA ASP A 93 -2.97 2.46 12.55
C ASP A 93 -3.68 2.17 11.22
N GLU A 94 -3.58 0.92 10.71
CA GLU A 94 -4.37 0.48 9.56
C GLU A 94 -5.86 0.35 9.94
N VAL A 95 -6.74 0.65 8.99
CA VAL A 95 -8.20 0.56 9.15
C VAL A 95 -8.62 -0.87 9.52
N PHE A 96 -7.97 -1.88 8.94
CA PHE A 96 -8.25 -3.28 9.18
C PHE A 96 -6.99 -4.03 9.61
N GLN A 97 -6.88 -4.26 10.90
CA GLN A 97 -5.78 -5.07 11.45
C GLN A 97 -6.15 -6.55 11.36
N ALA A 98 -5.41 -7.30 10.56
CA ALA A 98 -5.61 -8.74 10.43
C ALA A 98 -4.70 -9.51 11.40
N PRO A 99 -5.24 -10.25 12.37
CA PRO A 99 -4.44 -11.14 13.21
C PRO A 99 -3.70 -12.17 12.35
N ARG A 100 -2.55 -12.64 12.82
CA ARG A 100 -1.75 -13.65 12.14
C ARG A 100 -2.55 -14.86 11.68
N SER A 101 -3.46 -15.35 12.52
CA SER A 101 -4.33 -16.50 12.19
C SER A 101 -5.25 -16.25 10.98
N TRP A 102 -5.60 -15.00 10.71
CA TRP A 102 -6.38 -14.64 9.51
C TRP A 102 -5.50 -14.57 8.27
N ALA A 103 -4.30 -14.01 8.41
CA ALA A 103 -3.32 -13.99 7.34
C ALA A 103 -2.95 -15.42 6.89
N GLU A 104 -2.69 -16.33 7.84
CA GLU A 104 -2.39 -17.74 7.56
C GLU A 104 -3.52 -18.47 6.83
N ARG A 105 -4.78 -18.14 7.12
CA ARG A 105 -5.92 -18.70 6.38
C ARG A 105 -6.08 -18.12 4.97
N ALA A 106 -5.74 -16.85 4.78
CA ALA A 106 -5.86 -16.19 3.48
C ALA A 106 -4.69 -16.54 2.54
N TYR A 107 -3.49 -16.73 3.11
CA TYR A 107 -2.25 -16.95 2.40
C TYR A 107 -1.66 -18.32 2.76
N SER A 108 -1.96 -19.35 1.99
CA SER A 108 -1.51 -20.73 2.26
C SER A 108 0.03 -20.89 2.28
N LYS A 109 0.76 -19.96 1.68
CA LYS A 109 2.22 -19.90 1.67
C LYS A 109 2.71 -18.59 2.28
N LEU A 110 2.29 -18.30 3.52
CA LEU A 110 2.76 -17.15 4.27
C LEU A 110 4.22 -17.38 4.67
N VAL A 111 5.17 -16.68 4.03
CA VAL A 111 6.62 -16.82 4.26
C VAL A 111 7.17 -15.82 5.26
N TYR A 112 6.40 -14.79 5.58
CA TYR A 112 6.77 -13.75 6.53
C TYR A 112 5.52 -13.12 7.14
N TYR A 113 5.57 -12.87 8.45
CA TYR A 113 4.55 -12.10 9.17
C TYR A 113 5.22 -11.28 10.26
N LYS A 114 4.92 -10.00 10.32
CA LYS A 114 5.40 -9.11 11.38
C LYS A 114 4.31 -8.11 11.78
N GLU A 115 4.18 -7.89 13.07
CA GLU A 115 3.41 -6.81 13.66
C GLU A 115 4.36 -5.67 14.05
N HIS A 116 3.95 -4.46 13.75
CA HIS A 116 4.66 -3.24 14.08
C HIS A 116 3.94 -2.48 15.19
N ASP A 117 4.67 -1.61 15.87
CA ASP A 117 4.18 -0.74 16.94
C ASP A 117 3.80 0.67 16.45
N LYS A 118 4.08 0.99 15.18
CA LYS A 118 3.78 2.28 14.55
C LYS A 118 3.58 2.13 13.05
N GLY A 119 2.85 3.10 12.44
CA GLY A 119 2.53 3.14 11.03
C GLY A 119 1.08 2.77 10.73
N GLY A 120 0.57 3.28 9.64
CA GLY A 120 -0.83 3.16 9.22
C GLY A 120 -1.00 2.71 7.78
N HIS A 121 -2.06 3.19 7.15
CA HIS A 121 -2.45 2.80 5.80
C HIS A 121 -1.37 3.06 4.76
N PHE A 122 -0.64 4.16 4.91
CA PHE A 122 0.44 4.54 4.00
C PHE A 122 1.82 4.18 4.56
N ALA A 123 1.95 3.02 5.20
CA ALA A 123 3.15 2.57 5.91
C ALA A 123 4.44 2.65 5.08
N ALA A 124 4.37 2.39 3.77
CA ALA A 124 5.52 2.54 2.86
C ALA A 124 6.04 3.98 2.81
N TRP A 125 5.18 4.94 3.05
CA TRP A 125 5.47 6.37 3.04
C TRP A 125 5.80 6.90 4.44
N GLU A 126 4.97 6.54 5.44
CA GLU A 126 5.11 6.97 6.83
C GLU A 126 6.31 6.34 7.54
N GLN A 127 6.59 5.07 7.25
CA GLN A 127 7.59 4.22 7.92
C GLN A 127 8.45 3.49 6.87
N SER A 128 9.05 4.23 5.96
CA SER A 128 9.78 3.70 4.80
C SER A 128 10.91 2.73 5.16
N GLU A 129 11.61 2.95 6.29
CA GLU A 129 12.66 2.06 6.79
C GLU A 129 12.06 0.70 7.20
N LEU A 130 11.05 0.70 8.08
CA LEU A 130 10.38 -0.53 8.53
C LEU A 130 9.80 -1.30 7.34
N TYR A 131 9.13 -0.61 6.44
CA TYR A 131 8.55 -1.22 5.25
C TYR A 131 9.62 -1.84 4.34
N SER A 132 10.72 -1.14 4.09
CA SER A 132 11.81 -1.65 3.25
C SER A 132 12.53 -2.85 3.88
N GLU A 133 12.67 -2.88 5.20
CA GLU A 133 13.19 -4.03 5.94
C GLU A 133 12.28 -5.25 5.79
N ASP A 134 10.98 -5.08 5.92
CA ASP A 134 9.99 -6.14 5.75
C ASP A 134 9.99 -6.70 4.33
N VAL A 135 10.07 -5.84 3.32
CA VAL A 135 10.21 -6.26 1.92
C VAL A 135 11.47 -7.11 1.74
N ARG A 136 12.62 -6.66 2.26
CA ARG A 136 13.87 -7.43 2.19
C ARG A 136 13.76 -8.77 2.93
N ALA A 137 13.13 -8.79 4.11
CA ALA A 137 12.95 -10.01 4.90
C ALA A 137 11.99 -10.98 4.22
N GLY A 138 10.85 -10.52 3.73
CA GLY A 138 9.85 -11.33 3.04
C GLY A 138 10.38 -12.02 1.78
N PHE A 139 11.21 -11.30 1.00
CA PHE A 139 11.80 -11.87 -0.22
C PHE A 139 13.11 -12.64 -0.01
N ARG A 140 13.63 -12.74 1.22
CA ARG A 140 14.93 -13.38 1.51
C ARG A 140 14.97 -14.84 1.09
N SER A 141 13.95 -15.62 1.44
CA SER A 141 13.85 -17.05 1.11
C SER A 141 13.73 -17.30 -0.41
N LEU A 142 13.07 -16.39 -1.11
CA LEU A 142 12.85 -16.52 -2.56
C LEU A 142 14.13 -16.22 -3.35
N ARG A 143 14.95 -15.25 -2.91
CA ARG A 143 16.26 -14.94 -3.52
C ARG A 143 17.25 -16.09 -3.40
N SER A 144 17.24 -16.80 -2.27
CA SER A 144 18.12 -17.95 -2.06
C SER A 144 17.78 -19.14 -2.96
N GLY A 145 16.54 -19.25 -3.44
CA GLY A 145 16.09 -20.27 -4.38
C GLY A 145 16.53 -20.00 -5.83
N VAL A 146 16.56 -18.75 -6.25
CA VAL A 146 17.00 -18.35 -7.61
C VAL A 146 18.51 -18.60 -7.79
N ALA A 147 19.32 -18.28 -6.78
CA ALA A 147 20.76 -18.51 -6.86
C ALA A 147 21.18 -19.99 -7.02
N LYS A 148 20.30 -20.94 -6.67
CA LYS A 148 20.56 -22.38 -6.87
C LYS A 148 20.11 -22.90 -8.23
N SER A 149 19.15 -22.25 -8.90
CA SER A 149 18.70 -22.67 -10.23
C SER A 149 19.64 -22.18 -11.35
N ASP A 150 20.26 -21.01 -11.19
CA ASP A 150 21.14 -20.43 -12.20
C ASP A 150 22.50 -21.16 -12.34
N VAL A 151 22.91 -21.89 -11.28
CA VAL A 151 24.16 -22.69 -11.30
C VAL A 151 24.00 -24.00 -12.11
N ASN A 152 22.77 -24.49 -12.33
CA ASN A 152 22.54 -25.73 -13.07
C ASN A 152 22.43 -25.55 -14.60
N PHE A 153 22.21 -24.30 -15.08
CA PHE A 153 22.16 -24.04 -16.53
C PHE A 153 23.56 -23.87 -17.18
N ALA A 154 24.59 -23.62 -16.36
CA ALA A 154 25.96 -23.41 -16.85
C ALA A 154 26.77 -24.70 -17.02
N LYS A 155 26.21 -25.90 -16.73
CA LYS A 155 26.90 -27.20 -16.85
C LYS A 155 26.36 -28.14 -17.93
N ALA A 156 25.45 -27.67 -18.78
CA ALA A 156 24.87 -28.46 -19.88
C ALA A 156 25.08 -27.77 -21.24
N GLY A 157 26.27 -27.21 -21.47
CA GLY A 157 26.71 -26.68 -22.75
C GLY A 157 28.11 -27.13 -23.08
#